data_b0a58b7cb8f39b5a5f7508c86ea8c83c
#
_entry.id   b0a58b7cb8f39b5a5f7508c86ea8c83c
#
_cell.length_a   1.000
_cell.length_b   1.000
_cell.length_c   1.000
_cell.angle_alpha   90.00
_cell.angle_beta   90.00
_cell.angle_gamma   90.00
#
_symmetry.space_group_name_H-M   'P 1'
#
loop_
_entity.id
_entity.type
_entity.pdbx_description
1 polymer ?
#
loop_
_entity_poly.entity_id
_entity_poly.type
_entity_poly.pdbx_seq_one_letter_code
_entity_poly.pdbx_strand_id
1 'polypeptide(L)'
;MTQAATATRELILANLEAVRSRIRDACRRAGRSPEEVDLLLVTKTVPAERIRVAVEAGERLIGENKAQEALAKYEELKDLPIEWHFIGHLQTNKVKDVLTFASMIQSVDRMRLVEKLDQQLQRLGRSLDVLIQVNTSEEESKFGVAPEETLAFVRQVARYDTLNIKGLMTIGKLSADPEDARRCFRLLRQLRDRIVAEGIPRVRMEILSMGMSGDLEIAVEEGSTLVRVGTAVFGPRPQPASHFWDEQAKTR
;
A
#
# COMPACT_ATOMS: atom_id res chain seq x y z
N MET A 1 30.55 6.29 -12.04
CA MET A 1 29.65 5.14 -11.90
C MET A 1 30.26 3.94 -12.59
N THR A 2 30.16 2.74 -12.00
CA THR A 2 30.61 1.51 -12.66
C THR A 2 29.63 1.10 -13.77
N GLN A 3 30.10 0.35 -14.76
CA GLN A 3 29.26 -0.15 -15.87
C GLN A 3 28.05 -0.94 -15.36
N ALA A 4 28.20 -1.72 -14.29
CA ALA A 4 27.11 -2.46 -13.64
C ALA A 4 26.06 -1.52 -13.01
N ALA A 5 26.46 -0.41 -12.40
CA ALA A 5 25.54 0.57 -11.83
C ALA A 5 24.74 1.30 -12.92
N THR A 6 25.36 1.59 -14.06
CA THR A 6 24.70 2.20 -15.22
C THR A 6 23.65 1.25 -15.80
N ALA A 7 23.99 -0.03 -16.03
CA ALA A 7 23.06 -1.03 -16.52
C ALA A 7 21.86 -1.24 -15.57
N THR A 8 22.09 -1.22 -14.25
CA THR A 8 21.02 -1.30 -13.25
C THR A 8 20.10 -0.09 -13.31
N ARG A 9 20.64 1.12 -13.48
CA ARG A 9 19.86 2.36 -13.63
C ARG A 9 18.95 2.29 -14.86
N GLU A 10 19.53 1.95 -16.02
CA GLU A 10 18.79 1.84 -17.28
C GLU A 10 17.64 0.83 -17.19
N LEU A 11 17.89 -0.32 -16.56
CA LEU A 11 16.86 -1.35 -16.36
C LEU A 11 15.70 -0.85 -15.47
N ILE A 12 15.99 -0.15 -14.37
CA ILE A 12 14.95 0.41 -13.50
C ILE A 12 14.10 1.43 -14.27
N LEU A 13 14.71 2.33 -15.04
CA LEU A 13 14.03 3.35 -15.83
C LEU A 13 13.13 2.71 -16.90
N ALA A 14 13.64 1.71 -17.62
CA ALA A 14 12.87 0.97 -18.62
C ALA A 14 11.67 0.23 -18.01
N ASN A 15 11.87 -0.40 -16.84
CA ASN A 15 10.82 -1.09 -16.12
C ASN A 15 9.76 -0.13 -15.59
N LEU A 16 10.14 1.05 -15.09
CA LEU A 16 9.21 2.10 -14.66
C LEU A 16 8.32 2.54 -15.82
N GLU A 17 8.91 2.82 -16.99
CA GLU A 17 8.13 3.21 -18.17
C GLU A 17 7.20 2.08 -18.63
N ALA A 18 7.64 0.83 -18.60
CA ALA A 18 6.80 -0.32 -18.92
C ALA A 18 5.59 -0.43 -17.96
N VAL A 19 5.80 -0.25 -16.64
CA VAL A 19 4.71 -0.25 -15.65
C VAL A 19 3.76 0.91 -15.88
N ARG A 20 4.26 2.12 -16.11
CA ARG A 20 3.43 3.29 -16.41
C ARG A 20 2.61 3.11 -17.69
N SER A 21 3.20 2.48 -18.73
CA SER A 21 2.47 2.14 -19.95
C SER A 21 1.32 1.17 -19.67
N ARG A 22 1.55 0.12 -18.86
CA ARG A 22 0.50 -0.83 -18.43
C ARG A 22 -0.65 -0.12 -17.72
N ILE A 23 -0.36 0.82 -16.83
CA ILE A 23 -1.37 1.64 -16.12
C ILE A 23 -2.16 2.47 -17.13
N ARG A 24 -1.49 3.21 -18.03
CA ARG A 24 -2.15 4.02 -19.08
C ARG A 24 -3.07 3.19 -19.96
N ASP A 25 -2.61 1.99 -20.37
CA ASP A 25 -3.38 1.11 -21.23
C ASP A 25 -4.61 0.54 -20.49
N ALA A 26 -4.48 0.18 -19.21
CA ALA A 26 -5.59 -0.27 -18.40
C ALA A 26 -6.61 0.87 -18.17
N CYS A 27 -6.15 2.09 -17.88
CA CYS A 27 -7.02 3.26 -17.75
C CYS A 27 -7.79 3.53 -19.06
N ARG A 28 -7.11 3.46 -20.22
CA ARG A 28 -7.77 3.64 -21.52
C ARG A 28 -8.87 2.60 -21.75
N ARG A 29 -8.62 1.32 -21.42
CA ARG A 29 -9.65 0.26 -21.52
C ARG A 29 -10.83 0.49 -20.59
N ALA A 30 -10.58 1.08 -19.42
CA ALA A 30 -11.60 1.36 -18.40
C ALA A 30 -12.30 2.73 -18.60
N GLY A 31 -11.92 3.52 -19.61
CA GLY A 31 -12.46 4.87 -19.84
C GLY A 31 -12.09 5.86 -18.74
N ARG A 32 -10.92 5.67 -18.09
CA ARG A 32 -10.41 6.50 -16.98
C ARG A 32 -9.19 7.31 -17.40
N SER A 33 -8.94 8.42 -16.68
CA SER A 33 -7.69 9.15 -16.83
C SER A 33 -6.53 8.44 -16.12
N PRO A 34 -5.32 8.36 -16.73
CA PRO A 34 -4.14 7.84 -16.05
C PRO A 34 -3.75 8.59 -14.77
N GLU A 35 -4.09 9.88 -14.68
CA GLU A 35 -3.85 10.73 -13.52
C GLU A 35 -4.68 10.35 -12.29
N GLU A 36 -5.70 9.50 -12.47
CA GLU A 36 -6.48 8.95 -11.35
C GLU A 36 -5.79 7.80 -10.63
N VAL A 37 -4.64 7.32 -11.14
CA VAL A 37 -3.98 6.12 -10.61
C VAL A 37 -2.54 6.41 -10.24
N ASP A 38 -2.29 6.47 -8.95
CA ASP A 38 -0.95 6.59 -8.39
C ASP A 38 -0.18 5.27 -8.42
N LEU A 39 1.13 5.37 -8.63
CA LEU A 39 2.06 4.25 -8.55
C LEU A 39 2.85 4.31 -7.23
N LEU A 40 2.60 3.36 -6.33
CA LEU A 40 3.41 3.17 -5.13
C LEU A 40 4.46 2.09 -5.39
N LEU A 41 5.73 2.45 -5.22
CA LEU A 41 6.84 1.51 -5.37
C LEU A 41 7.05 0.71 -4.07
N VAL A 42 6.89 -0.60 -4.15
CA VAL A 42 7.13 -1.51 -3.02
C VAL A 42 8.61 -1.86 -2.97
N THR A 43 9.30 -1.31 -1.98
CA THR A 43 10.76 -1.31 -1.90
C THR A 43 11.35 -2.29 -0.87
N LYS A 44 10.53 -3.16 -0.27
CA LYS A 44 11.04 -4.19 0.62
C LYS A 44 12.16 -5.00 -0.07
N THR A 45 13.28 -5.19 0.65
CA THR A 45 14.51 -5.85 0.15
C THR A 45 15.25 -5.12 -0.99
N VAL A 46 14.83 -3.92 -1.35
CA VAL A 46 15.49 -3.10 -2.38
C VAL A 46 16.51 -2.17 -1.72
N PRO A 47 17.78 -2.18 -2.13
CA PRO A 47 18.79 -1.26 -1.61
C PRO A 47 18.46 0.22 -1.89
N ALA A 48 18.89 1.12 -1.00
CA ALA A 48 18.57 2.55 -1.05
C ALA A 48 19.04 3.21 -2.36
N GLU A 49 20.20 2.82 -2.89
CA GLU A 49 20.73 3.34 -4.14
C GLU A 49 19.83 3.04 -5.36
N ARG A 50 19.11 1.90 -5.34
CA ARG A 50 18.16 1.56 -6.40
C ARG A 50 16.85 2.32 -6.26
N ILE A 51 16.42 2.59 -5.02
CA ILE A 51 15.26 3.43 -4.73
C ILE A 51 15.54 4.86 -5.20
N ARG A 52 16.73 5.38 -4.92
CA ARG A 52 17.16 6.72 -5.35
C ARG A 52 17.00 6.90 -6.86
N VAL A 53 17.37 5.90 -7.68
CA VAL A 53 17.19 5.93 -9.14
C VAL A 53 15.73 6.18 -9.52
N ALA A 54 14.80 5.48 -8.89
CA ALA A 54 13.37 5.61 -9.18
C ALA A 54 12.82 6.98 -8.73
N VAL A 55 13.27 7.48 -7.57
CA VAL A 55 12.86 8.79 -7.05
C VAL A 55 13.40 9.94 -7.91
N GLU A 56 14.65 9.86 -8.36
CA GLU A 56 15.24 10.80 -9.30
C GLU A 56 14.53 10.81 -10.66
N ALA A 57 13.87 9.69 -11.03
CA ALA A 57 13.02 9.60 -12.22
C ALA A 57 11.60 10.17 -12.02
N GLY A 58 11.31 10.71 -10.82
CA GLY A 58 10.05 11.39 -10.51
C GLY A 58 9.08 10.61 -9.66
N GLU A 59 9.40 9.36 -9.25
CA GLU A 59 8.56 8.61 -8.31
C GLU A 59 8.68 9.18 -6.90
N ARG A 60 7.56 9.23 -6.17
CA ARG A 60 7.54 9.80 -4.81
C ARG A 60 6.97 8.85 -3.78
N LEU A 61 6.04 7.97 -4.16
CA LEU A 61 5.34 7.09 -3.23
C LEU A 61 6.12 5.80 -3.04
N ILE A 62 6.60 5.57 -1.82
CA ILE A 62 7.39 4.39 -1.44
C ILE A 62 6.65 3.61 -0.37
N GLY A 63 6.51 2.29 -0.58
CA GLY A 63 5.82 1.38 0.33
C GLY A 63 6.75 0.37 0.99
N GLU A 64 6.75 0.35 2.34
CA GLU A 64 7.54 -0.58 3.13
C GLU A 64 6.65 -1.45 4.04
N ASN A 65 7.10 -2.65 4.34
CA ASN A 65 6.34 -3.59 5.17
C ASN A 65 7.05 -4.01 6.47
N LYS A 66 8.29 -3.61 6.69
CA LYS A 66 9.06 -3.86 7.93
C LYS A 66 9.61 -2.55 8.49
N ALA A 67 9.27 -2.22 9.74
CA ALA A 67 9.62 -0.94 10.37
C ALA A 67 11.13 -0.68 10.42
N GLN A 68 11.94 -1.69 10.79
CA GLN A 68 13.39 -1.54 10.91
C GLN A 68 14.07 -1.30 9.55
N GLU A 69 13.63 -2.04 8.52
CA GLU A 69 14.15 -1.87 7.16
C GLU A 69 13.80 -0.48 6.61
N ALA A 70 12.55 -0.04 6.86
CA ALA A 70 12.09 1.28 6.45
C ALA A 70 12.87 2.42 7.12
N LEU A 71 13.13 2.32 8.44
CA LEU A 71 13.91 3.32 9.17
C LEU A 71 15.34 3.47 8.63
N ALA A 72 16.03 2.36 8.35
CA ALA A 72 17.37 2.41 7.78
C ALA A 72 17.37 3.14 6.43
N LYS A 73 16.44 2.81 5.54
CA LYS A 73 16.29 3.45 4.23
C LYS A 73 15.87 4.92 4.34
N TYR A 74 14.98 5.23 5.28
CA TYR A 74 14.54 6.61 5.53
C TYR A 74 15.73 7.52 5.85
N GLU A 75 16.64 7.08 6.72
CA GLU A 75 17.85 7.84 7.05
C GLU A 75 18.80 8.02 5.85
N GLU A 76 18.92 6.99 4.99
CA GLU A 76 19.78 7.05 3.79
C GLU A 76 19.19 7.90 2.65
N LEU A 77 17.86 8.11 2.65
CA LEU A 77 17.12 8.76 1.56
C LEU A 77 16.39 10.04 1.99
N LYS A 78 16.67 10.56 3.20
CA LYS A 78 16.00 11.74 3.75
C LYS A 78 16.22 13.05 2.98
N ASP A 79 17.19 13.06 2.09
CA ASP A 79 17.48 14.15 1.15
C ASP A 79 16.52 14.18 -0.05
N LEU A 80 15.71 13.13 -0.23
CA LEU A 80 14.80 13.00 -1.35
C LEU A 80 13.35 13.30 -0.95
N PRO A 81 12.53 13.82 -1.87
CA PRO A 81 11.12 14.14 -1.59
C PRO A 81 10.24 12.88 -1.65
N ILE A 82 10.42 11.97 -0.70
CA ILE A 82 9.71 10.69 -0.62
C ILE A 82 8.53 10.79 0.33
N GLU A 83 7.38 10.32 -0.11
CA GLU A 83 6.22 10.03 0.71
C GLU A 83 6.21 8.54 1.09
N TRP A 84 6.47 8.27 2.37
CA TRP A 84 6.62 6.91 2.87
C TRP A 84 5.28 6.35 3.33
N HIS A 85 4.84 5.26 2.73
CA HIS A 85 3.68 4.50 3.17
C HIS A 85 4.10 3.21 3.87
N PHE A 86 3.48 2.92 5.01
CA PHE A 86 3.61 1.61 5.63
C PHE A 86 2.47 0.70 5.16
N ILE A 87 2.82 -0.42 4.52
CA ILE A 87 1.87 -1.32 3.87
C ILE A 87 1.88 -2.76 4.44
N GLY A 88 2.74 -3.04 5.43
CA GLY A 88 2.83 -4.34 6.10
C GLY A 88 1.93 -4.43 7.32
N HIS A 89 1.75 -5.63 7.88
CA HIS A 89 1.06 -5.78 9.16
C HIS A 89 1.83 -5.06 10.27
N LEU A 90 1.19 -4.06 10.88
CA LEU A 90 1.85 -3.22 11.89
C LEU A 90 1.63 -3.78 13.30
N GLN A 91 2.69 -4.29 13.91
CA GLN A 91 2.68 -4.66 15.33
C GLN A 91 2.61 -3.40 16.21
N THR A 92 1.82 -3.44 17.28
CA THR A 92 1.60 -2.28 18.15
C THR A 92 2.86 -1.75 18.84
N ASN A 93 3.86 -2.63 19.09
CA ASN A 93 5.16 -2.24 19.65
C ASN A 93 6.05 -1.49 18.63
N LYS A 94 5.73 -1.54 17.32
CA LYS A 94 6.46 -0.86 16.24
C LYS A 94 5.81 0.45 15.80
N VAL A 95 4.69 0.84 16.38
CA VAL A 95 3.97 2.07 16.01
C VAL A 95 4.87 3.30 16.11
N LYS A 96 5.67 3.44 17.17
CA LYS A 96 6.58 4.59 17.33
C LYS A 96 7.58 4.68 16.19
N ASP A 97 8.18 3.53 15.83
CA ASP A 97 9.19 3.43 14.78
C ASP A 97 8.58 3.87 13.44
N VAL A 98 7.38 3.37 13.11
CA VAL A 98 6.68 3.70 11.86
C VAL A 98 6.26 5.16 11.80
N LEU A 99 5.81 5.73 12.91
CA LEU A 99 5.43 7.15 12.97
C LEU A 99 6.59 8.12 12.76
N THR A 100 7.85 7.65 12.81
CA THR A 100 9.02 8.48 12.51
C THR A 100 9.09 8.86 11.03
N PHE A 101 8.70 7.96 10.13
CA PHE A 101 8.86 8.15 8.69
C PHE A 101 7.54 8.15 7.91
N ALA A 102 6.51 7.41 8.36
CA ALA A 102 5.32 7.21 7.55
C ALA A 102 4.44 8.45 7.50
N SER A 103 4.06 8.83 6.27
CA SER A 103 3.00 9.80 5.96
C SER A 103 1.62 9.13 5.92
N MET A 104 1.57 7.82 5.62
CA MET A 104 0.35 7.03 5.57
C MET A 104 0.58 5.59 6.05
N ILE A 105 -0.41 5.02 6.76
CA ILE A 105 -0.48 3.59 7.07
C ILE A 105 -1.67 2.97 6.35
N GLN A 106 -1.42 1.99 5.47
CA GLN A 106 -2.47 1.35 4.66
C GLN A 106 -3.03 0.06 5.28
N SER A 107 -2.51 -0.38 6.41
CA SER A 107 -2.77 -1.70 7.01
C SER A 107 -3.51 -1.62 8.35
N VAL A 108 -4.43 -0.66 8.50
CA VAL A 108 -5.23 -0.54 9.72
C VAL A 108 -6.40 -1.53 9.67
N ASP A 109 -6.37 -2.53 10.55
CA ASP A 109 -7.29 -3.68 10.50
C ASP A 109 -7.88 -4.11 11.85
N ARG A 110 -7.53 -3.45 12.97
CA ARG A 110 -8.01 -3.81 14.31
C ARG A 110 -7.96 -2.64 15.29
N MET A 111 -8.91 -2.61 16.24
CA MET A 111 -9.04 -1.50 17.20
C MET A 111 -7.82 -1.33 18.10
N ARG A 112 -7.17 -2.41 18.54
CA ARG A 112 -5.92 -2.32 19.34
C ARG A 112 -4.81 -1.53 18.63
N LEU A 113 -4.73 -1.61 17.29
CA LEU A 113 -3.80 -0.80 16.52
C LEU A 113 -4.25 0.65 16.44
N VAL A 114 -5.54 0.89 16.20
CA VAL A 114 -6.16 2.24 16.16
C VAL A 114 -5.89 2.99 17.46
N GLU A 115 -6.19 2.40 18.60
CA GLU A 115 -5.96 2.97 19.94
C GLU A 115 -4.48 3.29 20.16
N LYS A 116 -3.59 2.39 19.70
CA LYS A 116 -2.14 2.60 19.85
C LYS A 116 -1.62 3.72 18.96
N LEU A 117 -2.12 3.83 17.74
CA LEU A 117 -1.81 4.94 16.82
C LEU A 117 -2.29 6.26 17.40
N ASP A 118 -3.55 6.34 17.81
CA ASP A 118 -4.14 7.53 18.41
C ASP A 118 -3.34 8.00 19.64
N GLN A 119 -3.05 7.09 20.58
CA GLN A 119 -2.26 7.41 21.76
C GLN A 119 -0.89 8.03 21.41
N GLN A 120 -0.21 7.53 20.38
CA GLN A 120 1.09 8.08 19.99
C GLN A 120 0.95 9.39 19.23
N LEU A 121 -0.05 9.50 18.34
CA LEU A 121 -0.30 10.71 17.56
C LEU A 121 -0.72 11.89 18.44
N GLN A 122 -1.56 11.66 19.46
CA GLN A 122 -1.88 12.68 20.48
C GLN A 122 -0.63 13.19 21.18
N ARG A 123 0.30 12.30 21.57
CA ARG A 123 1.57 12.70 22.20
C ARG A 123 2.47 13.53 21.27
N LEU A 124 2.37 13.29 19.96
CA LEU A 124 3.15 13.99 18.94
C LEU A 124 2.45 15.28 18.46
N GLY A 125 1.20 15.54 18.88
CA GLY A 125 0.40 16.68 18.43
C GLY A 125 0.12 16.68 16.92
N ARG A 126 -0.02 15.51 16.29
CA ARG A 126 -0.24 15.38 14.84
C ARG A 126 -1.32 14.35 14.50
N SER A 127 -1.84 14.43 13.29
CA SER A 127 -2.72 13.41 12.69
C SER A 127 -1.97 12.61 11.62
N LEU A 128 -2.56 11.49 11.19
CA LEU A 128 -2.00 10.59 10.19
C LEU A 128 -3.09 10.12 9.22
N ASP A 129 -2.76 10.05 7.94
CA ASP A 129 -3.60 9.46 6.93
C ASP A 129 -3.54 7.93 7.01
N VAL A 130 -4.70 7.27 6.93
CA VAL A 130 -4.81 5.82 7.05
C VAL A 130 -5.75 5.24 6.01
N LEU A 131 -5.46 4.00 5.58
CA LEU A 131 -6.41 3.15 4.87
C LEU A 131 -6.82 1.99 5.77
N ILE A 132 -8.07 1.60 5.66
CA ILE A 132 -8.58 0.40 6.32
C ILE A 132 -8.26 -0.80 5.42
N GLN A 133 -7.52 -1.76 5.97
CA GLN A 133 -7.24 -3.01 5.26
C GLN A 133 -8.41 -3.97 5.40
N VAL A 134 -8.92 -4.44 4.26
CA VAL A 134 -10.04 -5.38 4.16
C VAL A 134 -9.55 -6.72 3.61
N ASN A 135 -9.95 -7.81 4.23
CA ASN A 135 -9.69 -9.16 3.73
C ASN A 135 -10.76 -9.57 2.71
N THR A 136 -10.57 -9.20 1.45
CA THR A 136 -11.49 -9.55 0.36
C THR A 136 -11.24 -10.93 -0.25
N SER A 137 -10.21 -11.65 0.22
CA SER A 137 -9.86 -12.97 -0.30
C SER A 137 -10.56 -14.12 0.42
N GLU A 138 -11.23 -13.83 1.54
CA GLU A 138 -11.89 -14.82 2.42
C GLU A 138 -10.94 -15.89 2.97
N GLU A 139 -9.63 -15.68 2.87
CA GLU A 139 -8.63 -16.58 3.44
C GLU A 139 -8.39 -16.21 4.90
N GLU A 140 -8.71 -17.10 5.85
CA GLU A 140 -8.55 -16.87 7.30
C GLU A 140 -7.10 -16.51 7.71
N SER A 141 -6.12 -16.95 6.94
CA SER A 141 -4.70 -16.67 7.18
C SER A 141 -4.27 -15.24 6.83
N LYS A 142 -5.12 -14.44 6.17
CA LYS A 142 -4.81 -13.08 5.74
C LYS A 142 -5.32 -12.02 6.71
N PHE A 143 -4.51 -10.96 6.86
CA PHE A 143 -4.87 -9.78 7.63
C PHE A 143 -5.93 -8.94 6.92
N GLY A 144 -6.67 -8.18 7.70
CA GLY A 144 -7.71 -7.27 7.25
C GLY A 144 -9.03 -7.51 7.96
N VAL A 145 -9.84 -6.47 8.01
CA VAL A 145 -11.21 -6.53 8.52
C VAL A 145 -12.07 -7.38 7.58
N ALA A 146 -12.98 -8.18 8.11
CA ALA A 146 -13.94 -8.91 7.30
C ALA A 146 -14.83 -7.93 6.50
N PRO A 147 -15.21 -8.24 5.26
CA PRO A 147 -16.04 -7.36 4.43
C PRO A 147 -17.31 -6.88 5.10
N GLU A 148 -18.01 -7.77 5.79
CA GLU A 148 -19.27 -7.50 6.52
C GLU A 148 -19.07 -6.57 7.73
N GLU A 149 -17.89 -6.59 8.36
CA GLU A 149 -17.54 -5.78 9.52
C GLU A 149 -16.96 -4.40 9.14
N THR A 150 -16.57 -4.22 7.88
CA THR A 150 -15.80 -3.05 7.43
C THR A 150 -16.49 -1.73 7.73
N LEU A 151 -17.80 -1.62 7.47
CA LEU A 151 -18.55 -0.39 7.72
C LEU A 151 -18.60 -0.04 9.22
N ALA A 152 -18.83 -1.04 10.07
CA ALA A 152 -18.85 -0.86 11.52
C ALA A 152 -17.47 -0.44 12.04
N PHE A 153 -16.41 -1.04 11.52
CA PHE A 153 -15.03 -0.71 11.85
C PHE A 153 -14.68 0.74 11.44
N VAL A 154 -15.03 1.14 10.22
CA VAL A 154 -14.83 2.54 9.75
C VAL A 154 -15.53 3.54 10.66
N ARG A 155 -16.78 3.27 11.08
CA ARG A 155 -17.51 4.13 12.05
C ARG A 155 -16.81 4.24 13.40
N GLN A 156 -16.18 3.15 13.87
CA GLN A 156 -15.41 3.18 15.12
C GLN A 156 -14.13 4.01 14.96
N VAL A 157 -13.35 3.78 13.88
CA VAL A 157 -12.11 4.52 13.62
C VAL A 157 -12.36 6.01 13.39
N ALA A 158 -13.48 6.39 12.77
CA ALA A 158 -13.86 7.79 12.52
C ALA A 158 -14.07 8.62 13.80
N ARG A 159 -14.14 7.98 14.97
CA ARG A 159 -14.21 8.69 16.28
C ARG A 159 -12.86 9.20 16.76
N TYR A 160 -11.76 8.79 16.15
CA TYR A 160 -10.39 9.18 16.52
C TYR A 160 -9.92 10.34 15.65
N ASP A 161 -9.77 11.51 16.25
CA ASP A 161 -9.45 12.76 15.54
C ASP A 161 -8.04 12.80 14.95
N THR A 162 -7.16 11.93 15.42
CA THR A 162 -5.78 11.82 14.95
C THR A 162 -5.65 10.97 13.68
N LEU A 163 -6.70 10.23 13.29
CA LEU A 163 -6.67 9.33 12.13
C LEU A 163 -7.59 9.85 11.03
N ASN A 164 -6.99 10.18 9.88
CA ASN A 164 -7.72 10.60 8.68
C ASN A 164 -7.95 9.39 7.78
N ILE A 165 -9.16 8.85 7.77
CA ILE A 165 -9.49 7.73 6.87
C ILE A 165 -9.58 8.25 5.44
N LYS A 166 -8.67 7.80 4.56
CA LYS A 166 -8.58 8.19 3.15
C LYS A 166 -9.13 7.15 2.18
N GLY A 167 -9.41 5.94 2.65
CA GLY A 167 -9.89 4.89 1.77
C GLY A 167 -9.69 3.48 2.32
N LEU A 168 -9.70 2.52 1.40
CA LEU A 168 -9.56 1.10 1.67
C LEU A 168 -8.32 0.51 0.98
N MET A 169 -7.79 -0.57 1.56
CA MET A 169 -6.71 -1.36 0.97
C MET A 169 -7.04 -2.85 1.01
N THR A 170 -6.65 -3.58 -0.02
CA THR A 170 -6.64 -5.05 0.01
C THR A 170 -5.43 -5.64 -0.72
N ILE A 171 -5.07 -6.87 -0.37
CA ILE A 171 -4.01 -7.66 -1.05
C ILE A 171 -4.64 -8.67 -1.99
N GLY A 172 -5.88 -8.78 -2.18
CA GLY A 172 -6.52 -9.73 -3.08
C GLY A 172 -6.12 -11.19 -2.88
N LYS A 173 -6.65 -12.09 -3.68
CA LYS A 173 -6.31 -13.52 -3.67
C LYS A 173 -5.14 -13.79 -4.60
N LEU A 174 -4.12 -14.51 -4.11
CA LEU A 174 -3.06 -15.05 -4.96
C LEU A 174 -3.61 -16.29 -5.68
N SER A 175 -4.00 -16.11 -6.93
CA SER A 175 -4.56 -17.17 -7.78
C SER A 175 -4.01 -17.07 -9.19
N ALA A 176 -3.99 -18.18 -9.89
CA ALA A 176 -3.72 -18.21 -11.32
C ALA A 176 -4.93 -17.75 -12.16
N ASP A 177 -6.13 -17.77 -11.57
CA ASP A 177 -7.35 -17.26 -12.21
C ASP A 177 -7.47 -15.73 -12.01
N PRO A 178 -7.40 -14.92 -13.07
CA PRO A 178 -7.58 -13.47 -12.99
C PRO A 178 -8.92 -13.04 -12.39
N GLU A 179 -9.97 -13.85 -12.54
CA GLU A 179 -11.29 -13.55 -12.01
C GLU A 179 -11.34 -13.61 -10.47
N ASP A 180 -10.47 -14.38 -9.83
CA ASP A 180 -10.32 -14.33 -8.38
C ASP A 180 -9.86 -12.95 -7.89
N ALA A 181 -8.85 -12.37 -8.55
CA ALA A 181 -8.39 -11.02 -8.25
C ALA A 181 -9.50 -9.99 -8.54
N ARG A 182 -10.19 -10.12 -9.67
CA ARG A 182 -11.29 -9.23 -10.05
C ARG A 182 -12.42 -9.22 -9.03
N ARG A 183 -12.82 -10.39 -8.53
CA ARG A 183 -13.84 -10.49 -7.46
C ARG A 183 -13.42 -9.74 -6.19
N CYS A 184 -12.17 -9.92 -5.76
CA CYS A 184 -11.64 -9.21 -4.59
C CYS A 184 -11.65 -7.68 -4.76
N PHE A 185 -11.21 -7.18 -5.92
CA PHE A 185 -11.14 -5.75 -6.19
C PHE A 185 -12.53 -5.12 -6.36
N ARG A 186 -13.44 -5.83 -7.02
CA ARG A 186 -14.84 -5.41 -7.14
C ARG A 186 -15.52 -5.32 -5.78
N LEU A 187 -15.29 -6.30 -4.90
CA LEU A 187 -15.81 -6.26 -3.53
C LEU A 187 -15.29 -5.05 -2.76
N LEU A 188 -13.99 -4.74 -2.86
CA LEU A 188 -13.43 -3.57 -2.20
C LEU A 188 -14.06 -2.27 -2.69
N ARG A 189 -14.26 -2.12 -4.02
CA ARG A 189 -14.96 -0.97 -4.61
C ARG A 189 -16.39 -0.85 -4.09
N GLN A 190 -17.14 -1.94 -4.07
CA GLN A 190 -18.53 -1.94 -3.56
C GLN A 190 -18.60 -1.53 -2.08
N LEU A 191 -17.65 -1.98 -1.26
CA LEU A 191 -17.55 -1.55 0.14
C LEU A 191 -17.26 -0.05 0.25
N ARG A 192 -16.33 0.49 -0.56
CA ARG A 192 -16.07 1.92 -0.65
C ARG A 192 -17.34 2.69 -0.98
N ASP A 193 -18.07 2.27 -2.01
CA ASP A 193 -19.29 2.94 -2.48
C ASP A 193 -20.38 2.94 -1.40
N ARG A 194 -20.53 1.84 -0.66
CA ARG A 194 -21.43 1.75 0.50
C ARG A 194 -21.04 2.72 1.62
N ILE A 195 -19.73 2.81 1.95
CA ILE A 195 -19.24 3.72 3.00
C ILE A 195 -19.46 5.18 2.59
N VAL A 196 -19.24 5.53 1.30
CA VAL A 196 -19.53 6.86 0.77
C VAL A 196 -21.02 7.22 0.91
N ALA A 197 -21.91 6.27 0.57
CA ALA A 197 -23.35 6.47 0.67
C ALA A 197 -23.84 6.70 2.12
N GLU A 198 -23.13 6.20 3.12
CA GLU A 198 -23.42 6.43 4.54
C GLU A 198 -23.11 7.85 5.03
N GLY A 199 -22.33 8.62 4.29
CA GLY A 199 -22.02 10.01 4.61
C GLY A 199 -21.34 10.20 5.98
N ILE A 200 -20.49 9.27 6.41
CA ILE A 200 -19.84 9.32 7.72
C ILE A 200 -18.95 10.57 7.82
N PRO A 201 -19.15 11.46 8.79
CA PRO A 201 -18.36 12.67 8.92
C PRO A 201 -16.86 12.38 9.01
N ARG A 202 -16.03 13.18 8.32
CA ARG A 202 -14.55 13.08 8.31
C ARG A 202 -13.98 11.85 7.64
N VAL A 203 -14.80 10.95 7.10
CA VAL A 203 -14.36 9.80 6.33
C VAL A 203 -14.29 10.19 4.86
N ARG A 204 -13.12 10.02 4.25
CA ARG A 204 -12.90 10.17 2.82
C ARG A 204 -12.57 8.81 2.22
N MET A 205 -13.14 8.52 1.07
CA MET A 205 -12.94 7.24 0.38
C MET A 205 -12.33 7.49 -1.01
N GLU A 206 -11.31 8.33 -1.05
CA GLU A 206 -10.61 8.78 -2.25
C GLU A 206 -9.67 7.69 -2.78
N ILE A 207 -9.12 6.86 -1.88
CA ILE A 207 -8.08 5.88 -2.21
C ILE A 207 -8.62 4.45 -2.16
N LEU A 208 -8.49 3.74 -3.29
CA LEU A 208 -8.58 2.29 -3.36
C LEU A 208 -7.19 1.74 -3.68
N SER A 209 -6.48 1.30 -2.63
CA SER A 209 -5.17 0.69 -2.75
C SER A 209 -5.30 -0.81 -3.00
N MET A 210 -5.21 -1.20 -4.27
CA MET A 210 -5.33 -2.58 -4.72
C MET A 210 -4.60 -2.77 -6.05
N GLY A 211 -4.15 -3.99 -6.33
CA GLY A 211 -3.34 -4.33 -7.50
C GLY A 211 -1.84 -4.28 -7.24
N MET A 212 -1.16 -5.29 -7.75
CA MET A 212 0.28 -5.49 -7.65
C MET A 212 0.87 -5.78 -9.04
N SER A 213 2.15 -6.16 -9.11
CA SER A 213 2.86 -6.40 -10.38
C SER A 213 2.15 -7.38 -11.34
N GLY A 214 1.39 -8.34 -10.82
CA GLY A 214 0.74 -9.39 -11.63
C GLY A 214 -0.72 -9.12 -11.99
N ASP A 215 -1.39 -8.17 -11.33
CA ASP A 215 -2.84 -7.96 -11.43
C ASP A 215 -3.25 -6.47 -11.49
N LEU A 216 -2.27 -5.56 -11.72
CA LEU A 216 -2.51 -4.12 -11.70
C LEU A 216 -3.53 -3.67 -12.77
N GLU A 217 -3.55 -4.31 -13.93
CA GLU A 217 -4.51 -3.96 -14.98
C GLU A 217 -5.94 -4.24 -14.53
N ILE A 218 -6.18 -5.40 -13.94
CA ILE A 218 -7.49 -5.79 -13.41
C ILE A 218 -7.90 -4.84 -12.28
N ALA A 219 -6.95 -4.47 -11.41
CA ALA A 219 -7.21 -3.53 -10.34
C ALA A 219 -7.61 -2.14 -10.87
N VAL A 220 -6.91 -1.63 -11.90
CA VAL A 220 -7.25 -0.36 -12.55
C VAL A 220 -8.64 -0.43 -13.19
N GLU A 221 -8.95 -1.51 -13.89
CA GLU A 221 -10.28 -1.74 -14.49
C GLU A 221 -11.39 -1.80 -13.43
N GLU A 222 -11.11 -2.32 -12.25
CA GLU A 222 -12.06 -2.37 -11.12
C GLU A 222 -12.04 -1.10 -10.24
N GLY A 223 -11.31 -0.06 -10.64
CA GLY A 223 -11.38 1.27 -10.00
C GLY A 223 -10.26 1.56 -8.99
N SER A 224 -9.14 0.82 -9.01
CA SER A 224 -7.97 1.17 -8.21
C SER A 224 -7.53 2.62 -8.46
N THR A 225 -7.18 3.34 -7.40
CA THR A 225 -6.55 4.67 -7.49
C THR A 225 -5.10 4.64 -7.01
N LEU A 226 -4.64 3.52 -6.46
CA LEU A 226 -3.26 3.32 -6.02
C LEU A 226 -2.85 1.87 -6.27
N VAL A 227 -1.94 1.65 -7.20
CA VAL A 227 -1.34 0.32 -7.45
C VAL A 227 0.02 0.20 -6.75
N ARG A 228 0.35 -0.99 -6.24
CA ARG A 228 1.57 -1.26 -5.47
C ARG A 228 2.50 -2.21 -6.22
N VAL A 229 3.56 -1.69 -6.82
CA VAL A 229 4.44 -2.44 -7.71
C VAL A 229 5.86 -2.52 -7.17
N GLY A 230 6.41 -3.71 -7.07
CA GLY A 230 7.78 -3.94 -6.64
C GLY A 230 8.61 -4.69 -7.69
N THR A 231 8.32 -5.98 -7.88
CA THR A 231 9.12 -6.88 -8.73
C THR A 231 9.12 -6.47 -10.21
N ALA A 232 8.06 -5.86 -10.72
CA ALA A 232 8.03 -5.39 -12.10
C ALA A 232 8.97 -4.20 -12.34
N VAL A 233 9.34 -3.45 -11.28
CA VAL A 233 10.30 -2.32 -11.37
C VAL A 233 11.71 -2.76 -10.97
N PHE A 234 11.84 -3.38 -9.80
CA PHE A 234 13.16 -3.68 -9.21
C PHE A 234 13.69 -5.08 -9.51
N GLY A 235 12.91 -5.91 -10.23
CA GLY A 235 13.27 -7.28 -10.53
C GLY A 235 12.91 -8.28 -9.41
N PRO A 236 13.21 -9.57 -9.61
CA PRO A 236 12.89 -10.63 -8.66
C PRO A 236 13.62 -10.43 -7.33
N ARG A 237 12.96 -10.86 -6.26
CA ARG A 237 13.54 -10.81 -4.91
C ARG A 237 14.60 -11.89 -4.73
N PRO A 238 15.62 -11.65 -3.88
CA PRO A 238 16.64 -12.65 -3.57
C PRO A 238 16.10 -13.85 -2.79
N GLN A 239 14.90 -13.75 -2.19
CA GLN A 239 14.23 -14.81 -1.44
C GLN A 239 12.77 -15.01 -1.87
N PRO A 240 12.23 -16.27 -1.80
CA PRO A 240 10.85 -16.57 -2.18
C PRO A 240 9.82 -15.78 -1.36
N ALA A 241 8.64 -15.56 -1.95
CA ALA A 241 7.54 -14.83 -1.29
C ALA A 241 7.09 -15.48 0.04
N SER A 242 7.14 -16.80 0.18
CA SER A 242 6.83 -17.56 1.39
C SER A 242 7.64 -17.11 2.61
N HIS A 243 8.90 -16.75 2.44
CA HIS A 243 9.75 -16.26 3.54
C HIS A 243 9.23 -14.96 4.20
N PHE A 244 8.45 -14.17 3.50
CA PHE A 244 7.91 -12.90 4.00
C PHE A 244 6.54 -13.05 4.67
N TRP A 245 5.87 -14.19 4.50
CA TRP A 245 4.55 -14.47 5.08
C TRP A 245 4.63 -15.35 6.33
N ASP A 246 5.59 -16.29 6.40
CA ASP A 246 5.76 -17.22 7.54
C ASP A 246 6.18 -16.55 8.86
N GLU A 247 6.91 -15.43 8.81
CA GLU A 247 7.26 -14.66 10.01
C GLU A 247 6.04 -14.03 10.70
N GLN A 248 4.93 -13.87 10.00
CA GLN A 248 3.70 -13.27 10.51
C GLN A 248 2.80 -14.29 11.24
N ALA A 249 2.93 -15.58 10.93
CA ALA A 249 2.14 -16.65 11.53
C ALA A 249 2.68 -17.12 12.90
N LYS A 250 3.92 -16.77 13.26
CA LYS A 250 4.59 -17.24 14.49
C LYS A 250 4.42 -16.34 15.71
N THR A 251 3.66 -15.24 15.61
CA THR A 251 3.45 -14.27 16.69
C THR A 251 1.97 -14.15 17.09
N ARG A 252 1.30 -15.28 17.24
CA ARG A 252 0.00 -15.35 17.93
C ARG A 252 0.18 -15.63 19.42
#